data_05efc26085496815b01728ff1b1806a3
#
_entry.id   05efc26085496815b01728ff1b1806a3
#
_cell.length_a   1.000
_cell.length_b   1.000
_cell.length_c   1.000
_cell.angle_alpha   90.00
_cell.angle_beta   90.00
_cell.angle_gamma   90.00
#
_symmetry.space_group_name_H-M   'P 1'
#
loop_
_entity.id
_entity.type
_entity.pdbx_description
1 polymer ?
#
loop_
_entity_poly.entity_id
_entity_poly.type
_entity_poly.pdbx_seq_one_letter_code
_entity_poly.pdbx_strand_id
1 'polypeptide(L)'
;VSLVGGPLEGAKMDQVTLIRDENGEVKKKSYNLIFLNLLGDMRQNPVLRQGDIVLVTGNPIFAGVKVIGAVNDPGIHESFYGATVMDMIFKAGGLDRKADVAKIRYVSPSEKKSREVQLDLNKYYSDPYHYSLPVVMAGDIIIVPEKTDWFRNFIGITADLASIMSIIYYMTLVNR
;
A
#
# COMPACT_ATOMS: atom_id res chain seq x y z
N VAL A 1 20.81 -18.33 8.56
CA VAL A 1 20.13 -17.13 9.11
C VAL A 1 19.73 -17.37 10.57
N SER A 2 19.09 -18.50 10.91
CA SER A 2 18.70 -18.81 12.30
C SER A 2 19.88 -18.95 13.26
N LEU A 3 21.04 -19.43 12.82
CA LEU A 3 22.25 -19.56 13.63
C LEU A 3 22.86 -18.22 14.11
N VAL A 4 22.51 -17.11 13.44
CA VAL A 4 23.01 -15.76 13.75
C VAL A 4 21.90 -14.86 14.35
N GLY A 5 20.90 -15.45 14.96
CA GLY A 5 19.82 -14.71 15.62
C GLY A 5 18.60 -14.40 14.74
N GLY A 6 18.60 -14.87 13.51
CA GLY A 6 17.48 -14.66 12.58
C GLY A 6 17.50 -13.32 11.84
N PRO A 7 16.47 -13.04 11.04
CA PRO A 7 16.32 -11.77 10.36
C PRO A 7 15.90 -10.67 11.35
N LEU A 8 16.39 -9.45 11.14
CA LEU A 8 15.89 -8.28 11.84
C LEU A 8 14.49 -7.91 11.34
N GLU A 9 13.77 -7.17 12.17
CA GLU A 9 12.47 -6.59 11.78
C GLU A 9 12.62 -5.73 10.52
N GLY A 10 11.71 -5.87 9.57
CA GLY A 10 11.79 -5.20 8.27
C GLY A 10 12.75 -5.82 7.24
N ALA A 11 13.36 -6.97 7.55
CA ALA A 11 14.20 -7.68 6.61
C ALA A 11 13.38 -8.26 5.43
N LYS A 12 13.83 -8.03 4.20
CA LYS A 12 13.21 -8.56 2.98
C LYS A 12 13.57 -10.03 2.80
N MET A 13 12.79 -10.92 3.41
CA MET A 13 13.01 -12.36 3.33
C MET A 13 12.63 -12.97 1.97
N ASP A 14 11.93 -12.23 1.14
CA ASP A 14 11.60 -12.59 -0.25
C ASP A 14 12.74 -12.34 -1.23
N GLN A 15 13.78 -11.60 -0.83
CA GLN A 15 14.92 -11.21 -1.67
C GLN A 15 16.26 -11.38 -0.95
N VAL A 16 16.51 -12.57 -0.42
CA VAL A 16 17.79 -12.90 0.20
C VAL A 16 18.80 -13.28 -0.88
N THR A 17 19.93 -12.59 -0.94
CA THR A 17 20.95 -12.82 -1.96
C THR A 17 22.13 -13.58 -1.39
N LEU A 18 22.43 -14.72 -1.99
CA LEU A 18 23.67 -15.46 -1.75
C LEU A 18 24.74 -14.98 -2.74
N ILE A 19 25.86 -14.54 -2.21
CA ILE A 19 27.03 -14.12 -2.95
C ILE A 19 28.12 -15.16 -2.70
N ARG A 20 28.64 -15.77 -3.76
CA ARG A 20 29.66 -16.82 -3.73
C ARG A 20 30.77 -16.52 -4.70
N ASP A 21 31.99 -16.66 -4.26
CA ASP A 21 33.16 -16.66 -5.13
C ASP A 21 33.40 -18.08 -5.62
N GLU A 22 33.35 -18.30 -6.92
CA GLU A 22 33.69 -19.55 -7.58
C GLU A 22 34.90 -19.31 -8.51
N ASN A 23 36.09 -19.62 -8.04
CA ASN A 23 37.36 -19.48 -8.79
C ASN A 23 37.68 -18.05 -9.23
N GLY A 24 37.40 -17.05 -8.40
CA GLY A 24 37.61 -15.64 -8.69
C GLY A 24 36.45 -14.97 -9.43
N GLU A 25 35.38 -15.71 -9.73
CA GLU A 25 34.15 -15.17 -10.31
C GLU A 25 33.07 -15.04 -9.22
N VAL A 26 32.58 -13.81 -8.99
CA VAL A 26 31.55 -13.53 -7.99
C VAL A 26 30.17 -13.79 -8.57
N LYS A 27 29.52 -14.86 -8.13
CA LYS A 27 28.14 -15.20 -8.49
C LYS A 27 27.16 -14.73 -7.45
N LYS A 28 26.07 -14.12 -7.91
CA LYS A 28 24.96 -13.65 -7.06
C LYS A 28 23.68 -14.41 -7.45
N LYS A 29 23.02 -15.00 -6.44
CA LYS A 29 21.74 -15.70 -6.64
C LYS A 29 20.75 -15.30 -5.55
N SER A 30 19.54 -14.91 -5.95
CA SER A 30 18.48 -14.53 -5.02
C SER A 30 17.60 -15.72 -4.69
N TYR A 31 17.15 -15.77 -3.42
CA TYR A 31 16.29 -16.80 -2.86
C TYR A 31 15.13 -16.13 -2.11
N ASN A 32 13.97 -16.77 -2.17
CA ASN A 32 12.80 -16.34 -1.43
C ASN A 32 12.60 -17.26 -0.22
N LEU A 33 13.08 -16.84 0.95
CA LEU A 33 12.97 -17.63 2.18
C LEU A 33 11.54 -17.68 2.72
N ILE A 34 10.64 -16.82 2.24
CA ILE A 34 9.23 -16.90 2.56
C ILE A 34 8.63 -18.16 1.94
N PHE A 35 8.94 -18.45 0.67
CA PHE A 35 8.48 -19.68 0.00
C PHE A 35 9.07 -20.94 0.64
N LEU A 36 10.30 -20.87 1.14
CA LEU A 36 10.86 -21.97 1.91
C LEU A 36 10.04 -22.24 3.17
N ASN A 37 9.71 -21.20 3.95
CA ASN A 37 9.06 -21.36 5.24
C ASN A 37 7.58 -21.72 5.14
N LEU A 38 6.86 -21.19 4.14
CA LEU A 38 5.42 -21.40 4.03
C LEU A 38 5.03 -22.55 3.12
N LEU A 39 5.77 -22.76 2.05
CA LEU A 39 5.46 -23.76 1.04
C LEU A 39 6.38 -24.98 1.11
N GLY A 40 7.41 -24.94 1.97
CA GLY A 40 8.44 -25.99 2.02
C GLY A 40 9.25 -26.07 0.73
N ASP A 41 9.34 -24.98 -0.06
CA ASP A 41 10.07 -25.00 -1.33
C ASP A 41 11.59 -25.09 -1.08
N MET A 42 12.11 -26.31 -1.04
CA MET A 42 13.52 -26.61 -0.78
C MET A 42 14.47 -26.02 -1.83
N ARG A 43 13.98 -25.60 -3.00
CA ARG A 43 14.80 -24.90 -4.02
C ARG A 43 15.25 -23.52 -3.52
N GLN A 44 14.56 -22.98 -2.52
CA GLN A 44 14.89 -21.73 -1.86
C GLN A 44 15.87 -21.90 -0.66
N ASN A 45 16.32 -23.13 -0.41
CA ASN A 45 17.26 -23.45 0.67
C ASN A 45 18.63 -23.87 0.11
N PRO A 46 19.52 -22.95 -0.22
CA PRO A 46 20.84 -23.28 -0.74
C PRO A 46 21.73 -23.89 0.35
N VAL A 47 22.55 -24.86 -0.04
CA VAL A 47 23.64 -25.34 0.82
C VAL A 47 24.73 -24.27 0.87
N LEU A 48 25.02 -23.76 2.07
CA LEU A 48 26.06 -22.77 2.28
C LEU A 48 27.46 -23.42 2.31
N ARG A 49 28.45 -22.70 1.83
CA ARG A 49 29.87 -23.10 1.83
C ARG A 49 30.68 -22.04 2.59
N GLN A 50 31.86 -22.42 2.99
CA GLN A 50 32.82 -21.47 3.61
C GLN A 50 33.13 -20.34 2.59
N GLY A 51 33.09 -19.10 3.06
CA GLY A 51 33.29 -17.92 2.21
C GLY A 51 32.03 -17.34 1.56
N ASP A 52 30.88 -18.03 1.67
CA ASP A 52 29.62 -17.47 1.20
C ASP A 52 29.18 -16.24 2.02
N ILE A 53 28.64 -15.24 1.35
CA ILE A 53 28.01 -14.08 1.96
C ILE A 53 26.51 -14.17 1.75
N VAL A 54 25.73 -14.17 2.82
CA VAL A 54 24.26 -14.10 2.77
C VAL A 54 23.84 -12.66 3.05
N LEU A 55 23.42 -11.96 2.00
CA LEU A 55 22.95 -10.59 2.11
C LEU A 55 21.42 -10.60 2.27
N VAL A 56 20.97 -10.18 3.46
CA VAL A 56 19.56 -9.92 3.75
C VAL A 56 19.38 -8.40 3.76
N THR A 57 18.72 -7.90 2.73
CA THR A 57 18.38 -6.47 2.64
C THR A 57 17.11 -6.19 3.42
N GLY A 58 16.96 -4.98 3.90
CA GLY A 58 15.76 -4.51 4.56
C GLY A 58 15.83 -3.00 4.74
N ASN A 59 14.70 -2.37 4.85
CA ASN A 59 14.66 -0.98 5.27
C ASN A 59 13.82 -0.90 6.55
N PRO A 60 14.45 -0.82 7.73
CA PRO A 60 13.72 -0.77 9.00
C PRO A 60 12.81 0.45 9.13
N ILE A 61 13.05 1.50 8.32
CA ILE A 61 12.22 2.70 8.29
C ILE A 61 10.91 2.47 7.50
N PHE A 62 10.86 1.42 6.65
CA PHE A 62 9.70 1.09 5.81
C PHE A 62 9.20 -0.35 6.03
N ALA A 63 9.30 -0.83 7.28
CA ALA A 63 8.90 -2.20 7.66
C ALA A 63 7.38 -2.46 7.54
N GLY A 64 6.61 -1.49 7.07
CA GLY A 64 5.15 -1.59 6.97
C GLY A 64 4.57 -1.06 5.68
N VAL A 65 3.27 -1.21 5.56
CA VAL A 65 2.44 -0.60 4.52
C VAL A 65 1.95 0.75 4.99
N LYS A 66 2.10 1.77 4.17
CA LYS A 66 1.60 3.11 4.48
C LYS A 66 0.13 3.21 4.06
N VAL A 67 -0.75 3.41 5.04
CA VAL A 67 -2.19 3.63 4.80
C VAL A 67 -2.51 5.10 5.10
N ILE A 68 -3.04 5.82 4.11
CA ILE A 68 -3.31 7.25 4.21
C ILE A 68 -4.70 7.61 3.67
N GLY A 69 -5.23 8.74 4.13
CA GLY A 69 -6.52 9.27 3.71
C GLY A 69 -7.64 8.91 4.68
N ALA A 70 -8.82 8.60 4.17
CA ALA A 70 -10.05 8.40 4.95
C ALA A 70 -10.09 7.03 5.65
N VAL A 71 -9.19 6.81 6.58
CA VAL A 71 -9.16 5.69 7.55
C VAL A 71 -9.09 6.24 8.97
N ASN A 72 -9.46 5.43 9.96
CA ASN A 72 -9.52 5.90 11.35
C ASN A 72 -8.14 6.12 11.99
N ASP A 73 -7.12 5.36 11.56
CA ASP A 73 -5.75 5.45 12.05
C ASP A 73 -4.76 5.47 10.87
N PRO A 74 -4.60 6.64 10.20
CA PRO A 74 -3.66 6.75 9.07
C PRO A 74 -2.21 6.70 9.58
N GLY A 75 -1.38 5.87 8.92
CA GLY A 75 0.00 5.68 9.35
C GLY A 75 0.73 4.58 8.60
N ILE A 76 1.84 4.15 9.16
CA ILE A 76 2.57 2.96 8.70
C ILE A 76 2.19 1.80 9.63
N HIS A 77 1.63 0.76 9.05
CA HIS A 77 1.19 -0.43 9.76
C HIS A 77 2.02 -1.63 9.31
N GLU A 78 2.49 -2.43 10.27
CA GLU A 78 3.16 -3.68 9.96
C GLU A 78 2.25 -4.60 9.13
N SER A 79 2.79 -5.12 8.04
CA SER A 79 2.13 -6.15 7.25
C SER A 79 2.59 -7.54 7.66
N PHE A 80 1.73 -8.52 7.48
CA PHE A 80 2.06 -9.93 7.59
C PHE A 80 2.04 -10.56 6.20
N TYR A 81 2.66 -11.74 6.11
CA TYR A 81 2.69 -12.44 4.83
C TYR A 81 1.29 -12.81 4.35
N GLY A 82 1.01 -12.48 3.09
CA GLY A 82 -0.30 -12.70 2.48
C GLY A 82 -1.36 -11.66 2.83
N ALA A 83 -0.99 -10.62 3.61
CA ALA A 83 -1.90 -9.54 3.92
C ALA A 83 -2.39 -8.86 2.63
N THR A 84 -3.67 -8.58 2.56
CA THR A 84 -4.32 -7.88 1.46
C THR A 84 -4.48 -6.39 1.77
N VAL A 85 -4.87 -5.60 0.77
CA VAL A 85 -5.25 -4.20 0.96
C VAL A 85 -6.33 -4.07 2.04
N MET A 86 -7.29 -5.00 2.10
CA MET A 86 -8.37 -4.96 3.10
C MET A 86 -7.84 -5.19 4.52
N ASP A 87 -6.92 -6.16 4.70
CA ASP A 87 -6.32 -6.44 6.00
C ASP A 87 -5.60 -5.22 6.56
N MET A 88 -4.91 -4.48 5.68
CA MET A 88 -4.21 -3.25 6.09
C MET A 88 -5.16 -2.11 6.41
N ILE A 89 -6.28 -1.99 5.69
CA ILE A 89 -7.34 -1.02 6.02
C ILE A 89 -7.94 -1.36 7.40
N PHE A 90 -8.18 -2.64 7.71
CA PHE A 90 -8.63 -3.05 9.04
C PHE A 90 -7.59 -2.73 10.13
N LYS A 91 -6.30 -2.97 9.87
CA LYS A 91 -5.22 -2.58 10.78
C LYS A 91 -5.16 -1.07 11.04
N ALA A 92 -5.49 -0.27 10.02
CA ALA A 92 -5.64 1.18 10.12
C ALA A 92 -6.98 1.61 10.76
N GLY A 93 -7.60 0.74 11.58
CA GLY A 93 -8.84 1.03 12.30
C GLY A 93 -10.10 1.03 11.42
N GLY A 94 -9.99 0.57 10.17
CA GLY A 94 -11.09 0.56 9.19
C GLY A 94 -11.26 1.89 8.45
N LEU A 95 -12.24 1.90 7.56
CA LEU A 95 -12.58 3.07 6.75
C LEU A 95 -13.30 4.15 7.58
N ASP A 96 -12.94 5.41 7.38
CA ASP A 96 -13.73 6.54 7.87
C ASP A 96 -15.07 6.62 7.11
N ARG A 97 -16.07 7.28 7.72
CA ARG A 97 -17.42 7.47 7.12
C ARG A 97 -17.39 8.25 5.80
N LYS A 98 -16.37 9.06 5.61
CA LYS A 98 -16.17 9.86 4.39
C LYS A 98 -15.42 9.11 3.29
N ALA A 99 -14.95 7.88 3.52
CA ALA A 99 -14.16 7.13 2.58
C ALA A 99 -14.89 6.85 1.27
N ASP A 100 -14.25 7.14 0.13
CA ASP A 100 -14.71 6.70 -1.20
C ASP A 100 -14.19 5.29 -1.48
N VAL A 101 -14.99 4.32 -1.11
CA VAL A 101 -14.66 2.88 -1.22
C VAL A 101 -14.55 2.38 -2.66
N ALA A 102 -15.05 3.15 -3.63
CA ALA A 102 -14.98 2.82 -5.06
C ALA A 102 -13.66 3.29 -5.71
N LYS A 103 -12.86 4.11 -5.02
CA LYS A 103 -11.69 4.77 -5.61
C LYS A 103 -10.42 4.60 -4.78
N ILE A 104 -10.30 3.50 -4.05
CA ILE A 104 -9.08 3.21 -3.29
C ILE A 104 -7.93 2.99 -4.26
N ARG A 105 -6.77 3.59 -3.97
CA ARG A 105 -5.57 3.45 -4.78
C ARG A 105 -4.54 2.63 -4.02
N TYR A 106 -4.06 1.59 -4.66
CA TYR A 106 -2.93 0.80 -4.19
C TYR A 106 -1.71 1.13 -5.06
N VAL A 107 -0.61 1.51 -4.42
CA VAL A 107 0.64 1.87 -5.08
C VAL A 107 1.75 0.99 -4.52
N SER A 108 2.38 0.21 -5.38
CA SER A 108 3.57 -0.57 -5.05
C SER A 108 4.80 0.09 -5.70
N PRO A 109 5.65 0.76 -4.91
CA PRO A 109 6.88 1.36 -5.42
C PRO A 109 7.89 0.24 -5.72
N SER A 110 8.25 0.07 -6.98
CA SER A 110 9.31 -0.83 -7.43
C SER A 110 10.46 -0.03 -8.02
N GLU A 111 11.70 -0.50 -7.84
CA GLU A 111 12.91 0.16 -8.36
C GLU A 111 12.86 0.41 -9.88
N LYS A 112 12.09 -0.37 -10.63
CA LYS A 112 12.02 -0.25 -12.10
C LYS A 112 10.73 0.40 -12.61
N LYS A 113 9.60 0.26 -11.93
CA LYS A 113 8.31 0.83 -12.32
C LYS A 113 7.34 0.75 -11.14
N SER A 114 6.83 1.89 -10.69
CA SER A 114 5.73 1.88 -9.72
C SER A 114 4.48 1.31 -10.37
N ARG A 115 3.78 0.43 -9.66
CA ARG A 115 2.48 -0.11 -10.06
C ARG A 115 1.41 0.58 -9.25
N GLU A 116 0.48 1.22 -9.94
CA GLU A 116 -0.71 1.80 -9.33
C GLU A 116 -1.94 1.05 -9.82
N VAL A 117 -2.82 0.69 -8.89
CA VAL A 117 -4.09 0.00 -9.17
C VAL A 117 -5.19 0.71 -8.40
N GLN A 118 -6.26 1.10 -9.11
CA GLN A 118 -7.48 1.56 -8.47
C GLN A 118 -8.36 0.37 -8.12
N LEU A 119 -8.85 0.35 -6.88
CA LEU A 119 -9.66 -0.73 -6.33
C LEU A 119 -11.05 -0.19 -5.98
N ASP A 120 -12.06 -0.99 -6.28
CA ASP A 120 -13.45 -0.74 -5.91
C ASP A 120 -13.91 -1.81 -4.92
N LEU A 121 -13.96 -1.45 -3.63
CA LEU A 121 -14.37 -2.37 -2.59
C LEU A 121 -15.85 -2.75 -2.66
N ASN A 122 -16.71 -1.96 -3.33
CA ASN A 122 -18.11 -2.37 -3.54
C ASN A 122 -18.16 -3.65 -4.37
N LYS A 123 -17.30 -3.77 -5.38
CA LYS A 123 -17.18 -4.99 -6.19
C LYS A 123 -16.68 -6.17 -5.38
N TYR A 124 -15.69 -5.94 -4.52
CA TYR A 124 -15.21 -6.98 -3.61
C TYR A 124 -16.29 -7.47 -2.65
N TYR A 125 -17.08 -6.57 -2.06
CA TYR A 125 -18.18 -6.95 -1.18
C TYR A 125 -19.31 -7.69 -1.90
N SER A 126 -19.56 -7.34 -3.18
CA SER A 126 -20.61 -7.99 -3.97
C SER A 126 -20.20 -9.37 -4.46
N ASP A 127 -18.92 -9.57 -4.80
CA ASP A 127 -18.41 -10.83 -5.34
C ASP A 127 -16.95 -11.06 -4.92
N PRO A 128 -16.71 -11.55 -3.68
CA PRO A 128 -15.36 -11.78 -3.18
C PRO A 128 -14.61 -12.91 -3.91
N TYR A 129 -15.30 -13.80 -4.59
CA TYR A 129 -14.68 -14.93 -5.29
C TYR A 129 -14.05 -14.53 -6.62
N HIS A 130 -14.64 -13.56 -7.32
CA HIS A 130 -14.15 -13.11 -8.62
C HIS A 130 -13.36 -11.81 -8.56
N TYR A 131 -13.46 -11.06 -7.46
CA TYR A 131 -12.73 -9.82 -7.26
C TYR A 131 -11.58 -10.01 -6.28
N SER A 132 -10.38 -10.26 -6.80
CA SER A 132 -9.19 -10.45 -5.99
C SER A 132 -8.57 -9.11 -5.58
N LEU A 133 -8.33 -8.95 -4.28
CA LEU A 133 -7.56 -7.80 -3.77
C LEU A 133 -6.06 -8.09 -3.84
N PRO A 134 -5.23 -7.08 -4.16
CA PRO A 134 -3.78 -7.23 -4.14
C PRO A 134 -3.27 -7.64 -2.76
N VAL A 135 -2.31 -8.55 -2.76
CA VAL A 135 -1.46 -8.81 -1.59
C VAL A 135 -0.44 -7.69 -1.49
N VAL A 136 -0.28 -7.15 -0.30
CA VAL A 136 0.61 -6.02 -0.03
C VAL A 136 1.94 -6.47 0.52
N MET A 137 2.97 -5.66 0.31
CA MET A 137 4.31 -5.85 0.84
C MET A 137 4.77 -4.60 1.59
N ALA A 138 5.77 -4.77 2.44
CA ALA A 138 6.40 -3.63 3.12
C ALA A 138 6.91 -2.60 2.10
N GLY A 139 6.60 -1.34 2.34
CA GLY A 139 6.89 -0.23 1.43
C GLY A 139 5.74 0.16 0.50
N ASP A 140 4.69 -0.65 0.41
CA ASP A 140 3.51 -0.32 -0.38
C ASP A 140 2.69 0.81 0.27
N ILE A 141 1.88 1.47 -0.54
CA ILE A 141 1.05 2.59 -0.12
C ILE A 141 -0.40 2.31 -0.49
N ILE A 142 -1.30 2.46 0.47
CA ILE A 142 -2.74 2.41 0.28
C ILE A 142 -3.29 3.81 0.51
N ILE A 143 -3.99 4.35 -0.47
CA ILE A 143 -4.59 5.68 -0.43
C ILE A 143 -6.10 5.53 -0.48
N VAL A 144 -6.77 5.95 0.59
CA VAL A 144 -8.23 5.93 0.70
C VAL A 144 -8.73 7.36 0.53
N PRO A 145 -9.28 7.74 -0.63
CA PRO A 145 -9.77 9.10 -0.85
C PRO A 145 -11.06 9.36 -0.07
N GLU A 146 -11.35 10.62 0.20
CA GLU A 146 -12.66 11.04 0.68
C GLU A 146 -13.68 11.11 -0.47
N LYS A 147 -14.96 10.85 -0.17
CA LYS A 147 -16.06 11.12 -1.07
C LYS A 147 -16.11 12.62 -1.35
N THR A 148 -16.10 12.98 -2.60
CA THR A 148 -16.30 14.38 -2.98
C THR A 148 -17.79 14.69 -2.92
N ASP A 149 -18.21 15.47 -1.93
CA ASP A 149 -19.58 16.00 -1.84
C ASP A 149 -19.79 17.10 -2.89
N TRP A 150 -19.86 16.70 -4.16
CA TRP A 150 -20.08 17.64 -5.26
C TRP A 150 -21.35 18.46 -5.07
N PHE A 151 -22.36 17.86 -4.44
CA PHE A 151 -23.63 18.52 -4.19
C PHE A 151 -23.50 19.66 -3.15
N ARG A 152 -22.70 19.45 -2.09
CA ARG A 152 -22.42 20.50 -1.10
C ARG A 152 -21.60 21.63 -1.71
N ASN A 153 -20.62 21.31 -2.56
CA ASN A 153 -19.86 22.32 -3.30
C ASN A 153 -20.74 23.07 -4.31
N PHE A 154 -21.67 22.38 -4.98
CA PHE A 154 -22.62 23.00 -5.90
C PHE A 154 -23.61 23.93 -5.19
N ILE A 155 -24.18 23.52 -4.04
CA ILE A 155 -25.05 24.38 -3.23
C ILE A 155 -24.31 25.62 -2.73
N GLY A 156 -23.04 25.49 -2.30
CA GLY A 156 -22.22 26.62 -1.92
C GLY A 156 -22.09 27.65 -3.04
N ILE A 157 -21.76 27.23 -4.24
CA ILE A 157 -21.65 28.12 -5.41
C ILE A 157 -23.00 28.73 -5.79
N THR A 158 -24.10 27.99 -5.71
CA THR A 158 -25.42 28.53 -6.05
C THR A 158 -25.93 29.51 -5.01
N ALA A 159 -25.63 29.28 -3.73
CA ALA A 159 -25.98 30.24 -2.66
C ALA A 159 -25.21 31.55 -2.81
N ASP A 160 -23.94 31.52 -3.17
CA ASP A 160 -23.12 32.69 -3.44
C ASP A 160 -23.66 33.48 -4.66
N LEU A 161 -24.03 32.79 -5.74
CA LEU A 161 -24.64 33.40 -6.92
C LEU A 161 -25.99 34.06 -6.60
N ALA A 162 -26.84 33.41 -5.81
CA ALA A 162 -28.12 33.95 -5.38
C ALA A 162 -27.92 35.25 -4.53
N SER A 163 -26.91 35.27 -3.70
CA SER A 163 -26.54 36.45 -2.91
C SER A 163 -26.09 37.60 -3.81
N ILE A 164 -25.25 37.35 -4.80
CA ILE A 164 -24.80 38.34 -5.78
C ILE A 164 -25.96 38.87 -6.61
N MET A 165 -26.83 37.99 -7.08
CA MET A 165 -28.03 38.39 -7.83
C MET A 165 -29.00 39.26 -7.02
N SER A 166 -29.18 38.98 -5.74
CA SER A 166 -30.01 39.80 -4.85
C SER A 166 -29.43 41.22 -4.64
N ILE A 167 -28.11 41.32 -4.53
CA ILE A 167 -27.42 42.63 -4.42
C ILE A 167 -27.57 43.42 -5.71
N ILE A 168 -27.39 42.81 -6.88
CA ILE A 168 -27.58 43.47 -8.19
C ILE A 168 -29.03 43.93 -8.35
N TYR A 169 -29.99 43.09 -7.99
CA TYR A 169 -31.40 43.43 -8.05
C TYR A 169 -31.73 44.61 -7.15
N TYR A 170 -31.19 44.67 -5.91
CA TYR A 170 -31.39 45.75 -4.99
C TYR A 170 -30.76 47.07 -5.51
N MET A 171 -29.56 47.02 -6.09
CA MET A 171 -28.91 48.16 -6.70
C MET A 171 -29.68 48.73 -7.89
N THR A 172 -30.32 47.88 -8.70
CA THR A 172 -31.15 48.32 -9.83
C THR A 172 -32.48 48.96 -9.40
N LEU A 173 -33.01 48.57 -8.21
CA LEU A 173 -34.20 49.17 -7.61
C LEU A 173 -33.93 50.56 -7.01
N VAL A 174 -32.78 50.75 -6.41
CA VAL A 174 -32.39 52.02 -5.75
C VAL A 174 -31.99 53.09 -6.76
N ASN A 175 -31.58 52.72 -7.97
CA ASN A 175 -31.20 53.64 -9.04
C ASN A 175 -32.35 54.03 -10.00
N ARG A 176 -33.57 53.70 -9.66
CA ARG A 176 -34.80 54.19 -10.33
C ARG A 176 -35.49 55.21 -9.48
#